data_cb27d37f5eeecd7b2fb0417fa9e9728f
#
_entry.id   cb27d37f5eeecd7b2fb0417fa9e9728f
#
_cell.length_a   1.000
_cell.length_b   1.000
_cell.length_c   1.000
_cell.angle_alpha   90.00
_cell.angle_beta   90.00
_cell.angle_gamma   90.00
#
_symmetry.space_group_name_H-M   'P 1'
#
loop_
_entity.id
_entity.type
_entity.pdbx_description
1 polymer ?
#
loop_
_entity_poly.entity_id
_entity_poly.type
_entity_poly.pdbx_seq_one_letter_code
_entity_poly.pdbx_strand_id
1 'polypeptide(L)'
;MKHSVEEIHLKNGAKGLLIDIPGASVMATRVEFRAGMLYAKNKDIYELPHVVEHLAFGANAKYRNEQEFEAEFTKNGAYHNAWTSDVSVCYETECADFEWDRIMELQRVSICEPKFNEDELKAEKANVKSELTGYMNDYYRLLWPRVQQAVGEDVLDLAQRKETIANIELKDIREHYRRTHTARNMLFIIAGKMKGRRRKIIRALEEWPLKEGEKFEIPISDLKTGEAVSIRRKDASNITFGFSLVTPRHLPPNEVFAMNCLNHILNGTTNSKIFGMARKRGLVYGMGSSLASNASSSYWDFDGEVNVENAEELFALIQTEMMKALNGEIADADFEAAKSYALGRFQMGAQTPSQIADYYAENYVVTETLAKYDNMPN
;
A
#
# COMPACT_ATOMS: atom_id res chain seq x y z
N MET A 1 12.18 -13.10 -11.99
CA MET A 1 13.68 -13.14 -12.11
C MET A 1 14.27 -14.08 -11.04
N LYS A 2 15.37 -14.81 -11.37
CA LYS A 2 16.08 -15.62 -10.35
C LYS A 2 16.71 -14.69 -9.32
N HIS A 3 16.45 -14.93 -8.03
CA HIS A 3 16.94 -14.10 -6.94
C HIS A 3 17.14 -14.91 -5.67
N SER A 4 17.79 -14.32 -4.69
CA SER A 4 17.87 -14.80 -3.33
C SER A 4 17.57 -13.67 -2.36
N VAL A 5 17.02 -13.97 -1.21
CA VAL A 5 16.64 -12.99 -0.19
C VAL A 5 17.35 -13.30 1.11
N GLU A 6 17.78 -12.24 1.79
CA GLU A 6 18.44 -12.29 3.10
C GLU A 6 17.77 -11.28 4.04
N GLU A 7 17.37 -11.73 5.22
CA GLU A 7 16.93 -10.83 6.29
C GLU A 7 18.12 -10.22 7.00
N ILE A 8 18.11 -8.91 7.19
CA ILE A 8 19.20 -8.14 7.78
C ILE A 8 18.70 -7.44 9.05
N HIS A 9 19.46 -7.59 10.12
CA HIS A 9 19.28 -6.83 11.36
C HIS A 9 20.48 -5.89 11.51
N LEU A 10 20.24 -4.59 11.49
CA LEU A 10 21.26 -3.56 11.61
C LEU A 10 21.58 -3.25 13.06
N LYS A 11 22.79 -2.75 13.34
CA LYS A 11 23.23 -2.39 14.68
C LYS A 11 22.44 -1.23 15.30
N ASN A 12 21.88 -0.34 14.47
CA ASN A 12 21.02 0.75 14.91
C ASN A 12 19.59 0.30 15.26
N GLY A 13 19.26 -1.00 15.10
CA GLY A 13 17.97 -1.59 15.41
C GLY A 13 16.99 -1.67 14.25
N ALA A 14 17.32 -1.12 13.08
CA ALA A 14 16.51 -1.30 11.88
C ALA A 14 16.66 -2.72 11.33
N LYS A 15 15.64 -3.19 10.64
CA LYS A 15 15.67 -4.50 9.98
C LYS A 15 15.04 -4.44 8.59
N GLY A 16 15.34 -5.40 7.77
CA GLY A 16 14.81 -5.44 6.42
C GLY A 16 15.36 -6.58 5.58
N LEU A 17 15.10 -6.48 4.29
CA LEU A 17 15.47 -7.50 3.31
C LEU A 17 16.46 -6.96 2.28
N LEU A 18 17.48 -7.75 1.98
CA LEU A 18 18.30 -7.58 0.79
C LEU A 18 17.99 -8.70 -0.19
N ILE A 19 17.59 -8.32 -1.40
CA ILE A 19 17.18 -9.24 -2.46
C ILE A 19 18.22 -9.16 -3.57
N ASP A 20 19.07 -10.19 -3.67
CA ASP A 20 20.09 -10.27 -4.72
C ASP A 20 19.50 -10.80 -6.02
N ILE A 21 19.55 -9.98 -7.05
CA ILE A 21 19.11 -10.29 -8.41
C ILE A 21 20.32 -10.11 -9.33
N PRO A 22 21.11 -11.14 -9.57
CA PRO A 22 22.42 -11.02 -10.25
C PRO A 22 22.39 -10.39 -11.64
N GLY A 23 21.27 -10.54 -12.35
CA GLY A 23 21.07 -10.00 -13.71
C GLY A 23 20.38 -8.64 -13.76
N ALA A 24 20.09 -8.01 -12.63
CA ALA A 24 19.38 -6.73 -12.61
C ALA A 24 20.23 -5.59 -13.17
N SER A 25 19.61 -4.76 -14.03
CA SER A 25 20.17 -3.49 -14.54
C SER A 25 19.63 -2.27 -13.80
N VAL A 26 18.70 -2.48 -12.88
CA VAL A 26 18.10 -1.46 -12.02
C VAL A 26 18.13 -1.91 -10.55
N MET A 27 18.03 -0.97 -9.66
CA MET A 27 17.90 -1.18 -8.22
C MET A 27 16.65 -0.51 -7.70
N ALA A 28 15.88 -1.21 -6.90
CA ALA A 28 14.71 -0.70 -6.21
C ALA A 28 14.99 -0.65 -4.70
N THR A 29 14.63 0.44 -4.07
CA THR A 29 14.76 0.62 -2.62
C THR A 29 13.44 1.09 -2.05
N ARG A 30 12.98 0.43 -0.99
CA ARG A 30 11.80 0.77 -0.22
C ARG A 30 12.19 0.91 1.24
N VAL A 31 11.89 2.05 1.83
CA VAL A 31 12.10 2.34 3.26
C VAL A 31 10.78 2.74 3.86
N GLU A 32 10.37 2.06 4.92
CA GLU A 32 9.04 2.17 5.48
C GLU A 32 9.10 2.36 6.98
N PHE A 33 8.25 3.26 7.49
CA PHE A 33 8.09 3.52 8.91
C PHE A 33 6.64 3.31 9.30
N ARG A 34 6.39 2.74 10.48
CA ARG A 34 5.06 2.76 11.09
C ARG A 34 4.76 4.17 11.57
N ALA A 35 4.30 4.99 10.66
CA ALA A 35 4.16 6.43 10.79
C ALA A 35 2.88 6.97 10.13
N GLY A 36 1.98 6.07 9.69
CA GLY A 36 0.76 6.42 8.98
C GLY A 36 -0.31 7.10 9.84
N MET A 37 -1.53 7.18 9.29
CA MET A 37 -2.64 7.96 9.88
C MET A 37 -2.99 7.53 11.30
N LEU A 38 -2.91 6.23 11.61
CA LEU A 38 -3.21 5.67 12.94
C LEU A 38 -2.20 6.09 14.03
N TYR A 39 -1.06 6.64 13.63
CA TYR A 39 -0.04 7.15 14.57
C TYR A 39 -0.09 8.66 14.73
N ALA A 40 -1.05 9.37 14.14
CA ALA A 40 -1.33 10.75 14.50
C ALA A 40 -1.70 10.84 15.98
N LYS A 41 -1.28 11.92 16.66
CA LYS A 41 -1.46 12.07 18.11
C LYS A 41 -2.93 12.07 18.54
N ASN A 42 -3.78 12.62 17.69
CA ASN A 42 -5.23 12.63 17.81
C ASN A 42 -5.88 12.85 16.45
N LYS A 43 -7.19 12.69 16.38
CA LYS A 43 -7.97 12.84 15.14
C LYS A 43 -8.07 14.26 14.62
N ASP A 44 -7.84 15.28 15.44
CA ASP A 44 -7.91 16.68 14.99
C ASP A 44 -6.80 17.03 14.00
N ILE A 45 -5.73 16.25 14.00
CA ILE A 45 -4.60 16.35 13.08
C ILE A 45 -4.37 15.03 12.31
N TYR A 46 -5.44 14.31 11.99
CA TYR A 46 -5.35 12.97 11.37
C TYR A 46 -4.52 12.95 10.09
N GLU A 47 -4.60 14.01 9.26
CA GLU A 47 -3.85 14.13 7.99
C GLU A 47 -2.37 14.48 8.16
N LEU A 48 -1.90 14.65 9.40
CA LEU A 48 -0.52 15.02 9.71
C LEU A 48 0.55 14.12 9.07
N PRO A 49 0.44 12.76 9.10
CA PRO A 49 1.43 11.88 8.47
C PRO A 49 1.60 12.12 6.97
N HIS A 50 0.51 12.38 6.26
CA HIS A 50 0.52 12.67 4.83
C HIS A 50 1.22 14.01 4.53
N VAL A 51 0.97 15.03 5.35
CA VAL A 51 1.70 16.31 5.23
C VAL A 51 3.20 16.15 5.56
N VAL A 52 3.57 15.27 6.50
CA VAL A 52 4.97 14.94 6.80
C VAL A 52 5.65 14.28 5.60
N GLU A 53 4.95 13.37 4.92
CA GLU A 53 5.45 12.71 3.72
C GLU A 53 5.77 13.73 2.61
N HIS A 54 4.84 14.64 2.28
CA HIS A 54 5.08 15.72 1.31
C HIS A 54 6.29 16.58 1.68
N LEU A 55 6.37 17.01 2.94
CA LEU A 55 7.46 17.84 3.43
C LEU A 55 8.83 17.14 3.42
N ALA A 56 8.89 15.82 3.36
CA ALA A 56 10.15 15.07 3.29
C ALA A 56 10.87 15.27 1.94
N PHE A 57 10.15 15.66 0.89
CA PHE A 57 10.74 16.01 -0.41
C PHE A 57 11.05 17.51 -0.58
N GLY A 58 10.71 18.33 0.41
CA GLY A 58 10.98 19.76 0.42
C GLY A 58 12.46 20.10 0.69
N ALA A 59 12.68 21.29 1.26
CA ALA A 59 14.00 21.74 1.68
C ALA A 59 14.64 20.76 2.67
N ASN A 60 15.93 20.55 2.53
CA ASN A 60 16.69 19.64 3.39
C ASN A 60 18.11 20.17 3.66
N ALA A 61 18.97 19.37 4.27
CA ALA A 61 20.32 19.84 4.62
C ALA A 61 21.18 20.21 3.40
N LYS A 62 20.91 19.63 2.21
CA LYS A 62 21.72 19.85 0.99
C LYS A 62 21.05 20.75 -0.05
N TYR A 63 19.72 20.74 -0.11
CA TYR A 63 18.94 21.42 -1.14
C TYR A 63 17.96 22.41 -0.50
N ARG A 64 17.75 23.54 -1.16
CA ARG A 64 16.98 24.67 -0.59
C ARG A 64 15.48 24.52 -0.72
N ASN A 65 15.03 23.71 -1.68
CA ASN A 65 13.63 23.49 -2.01
C ASN A 65 13.45 22.16 -2.76
N GLU A 66 12.18 21.76 -2.91
CA GLU A 66 11.76 20.57 -3.63
C GLU A 66 12.30 20.51 -5.07
N GLN A 67 12.22 21.62 -5.82
CA GLN A 67 12.63 21.66 -7.23
C GLN A 67 14.12 21.33 -7.43
N GLU A 68 15.00 21.88 -6.57
CA GLU A 68 16.44 21.56 -6.60
C GLU A 68 16.67 20.08 -6.26
N PHE A 69 15.90 19.54 -5.33
CA PHE A 69 16.03 18.15 -4.89
C PHE A 69 15.52 17.18 -5.94
N GLU A 70 14.33 17.45 -6.51
CA GLU A 70 13.72 16.68 -7.60
C GLU A 70 14.63 16.57 -8.83
N ALA A 71 15.28 17.70 -9.21
CA ALA A 71 16.21 17.72 -10.32
C ALA A 71 17.38 16.72 -10.15
N GLU A 72 17.80 16.45 -8.92
CA GLU A 72 18.86 15.47 -8.65
C GLU A 72 18.37 14.01 -8.79
N PHE A 73 17.14 13.69 -8.44
CA PHE A 73 16.56 12.36 -8.69
C PHE A 73 16.39 12.11 -10.18
N THR A 74 15.80 13.06 -10.89
CA THR A 74 15.43 12.88 -12.31
C THR A 74 16.60 13.02 -13.27
N LYS A 75 17.73 13.57 -12.83
CA LYS A 75 18.93 13.86 -13.62
C LYS A 75 19.39 12.73 -14.55
N ASN A 76 19.32 11.48 -14.10
CA ASN A 76 19.66 10.29 -14.89
C ASN A 76 18.48 9.32 -15.00
N GLY A 77 17.24 9.81 -14.79
CA GLY A 77 16.02 9.04 -14.96
C GLY A 77 15.65 8.13 -13.79
N ALA A 78 16.15 8.43 -12.59
CA ALA A 78 15.65 7.73 -11.41
C ALA A 78 14.20 8.11 -11.11
N TYR A 79 13.43 7.14 -10.65
CA TYR A 79 12.10 7.34 -10.09
C TYR A 79 12.22 7.41 -8.57
N HIS A 80 11.46 8.30 -7.97
CA HIS A 80 11.21 8.29 -6.54
C HIS A 80 9.76 8.65 -6.26
N ASN A 81 9.25 8.15 -5.17
CA ASN A 81 7.90 8.44 -4.71
C ASN A 81 7.81 8.16 -3.20
N ALA A 82 6.74 8.65 -2.58
CA ALA A 82 6.31 8.20 -1.28
C ALA A 82 4.79 8.05 -1.24
N TRP A 83 4.29 7.35 -0.25
CA TRP A 83 2.87 7.23 0.01
C TRP A 83 2.63 7.01 1.50
N THR A 84 1.48 7.45 1.95
CA THR A 84 1.02 7.31 3.32
C THR A 84 -0.26 6.47 3.37
N SER A 85 -0.24 5.42 4.19
CA SER A 85 -1.39 4.60 4.52
C SER A 85 -1.86 4.84 5.97
N ASP A 86 -2.82 4.06 6.43
CA ASP A 86 -3.22 4.07 7.83
C ASP A 86 -2.07 3.67 8.76
N VAL A 87 -1.23 2.72 8.35
CA VAL A 87 -0.14 2.18 9.16
C VAL A 87 1.22 2.79 8.82
N SER A 88 1.52 2.99 7.55
CA SER A 88 2.89 3.27 7.11
C SER A 88 3.03 4.58 6.35
N VAL A 89 4.21 5.18 6.45
CA VAL A 89 4.79 6.07 5.45
C VAL A 89 5.92 5.31 4.77
N CYS A 90 5.86 5.20 3.45
CA CYS A 90 6.84 4.50 2.63
C CYS A 90 7.53 5.48 1.67
N TYR A 91 8.85 5.36 1.57
CA TYR A 91 9.69 6.07 0.63
C TYR A 91 10.33 5.07 -0.33
N GLU A 92 10.08 5.23 -1.62
CA GLU A 92 10.55 4.28 -2.63
C GLU A 92 11.38 4.97 -3.71
N THR A 93 12.38 4.26 -4.22
CA THR A 93 13.18 4.72 -5.35
C THR A 93 13.48 3.56 -6.30
N GLU A 94 13.52 3.88 -7.60
CA GLU A 94 14.09 2.99 -8.61
C GLU A 94 15.12 3.73 -9.43
N CYS A 95 16.26 3.11 -9.68
CA CYS A 95 17.33 3.73 -10.45
C CYS A 95 18.11 2.73 -11.29
N ALA A 96 18.82 3.23 -12.28
CA ALA A 96 19.80 2.44 -13.01
C ALA A 96 20.90 1.91 -12.06
N ASP A 97 21.37 0.70 -12.31
CA ASP A 97 22.32 -0.01 -11.45
C ASP A 97 23.62 0.76 -11.17
N PHE A 98 24.05 1.64 -12.08
CA PHE A 98 25.26 2.45 -11.92
C PHE A 98 25.13 3.62 -10.94
N GLU A 99 23.88 4.00 -10.56
CA GLU A 99 23.59 5.15 -9.71
C GLU A 99 23.15 4.81 -8.29
N TRP A 100 23.10 3.55 -7.95
CA TRP A 100 22.47 3.06 -6.73
C TRP A 100 22.94 3.79 -5.45
N ASP A 101 24.21 4.12 -5.34
CA ASP A 101 24.79 4.78 -4.16
C ASP A 101 24.41 6.26 -4.09
N ARG A 102 24.33 6.94 -5.23
CA ARG A 102 23.87 8.33 -5.32
C ARG A 102 22.38 8.44 -4.96
N ILE A 103 21.55 7.57 -5.50
CA ILE A 103 20.09 7.58 -5.23
C ILE A 103 19.80 7.18 -3.80
N MET A 104 20.50 6.19 -3.25
CA MET A 104 20.39 5.82 -1.84
C MET A 104 20.80 6.97 -0.91
N GLU A 105 21.79 7.78 -1.28
CA GLU A 105 22.17 8.97 -0.53
C GLU A 105 21.11 10.08 -0.64
N LEU A 106 20.46 10.27 -1.80
CA LEU A 106 19.35 11.21 -1.93
C LEU A 106 18.16 10.78 -1.07
N GLN A 107 17.82 9.50 -1.07
CA GLN A 107 16.77 8.94 -0.21
C GLN A 107 17.10 9.13 1.28
N ARG A 108 18.38 8.94 1.68
CA ARG A 108 18.84 9.25 3.02
C ARG A 108 18.60 10.71 3.40
N VAL A 109 18.94 11.64 2.51
CA VAL A 109 18.77 13.09 2.74
C VAL A 109 17.29 13.43 2.92
N SER A 110 16.41 12.89 2.06
CA SER A 110 14.96 13.06 2.18
C SER A 110 14.43 12.59 3.54
N ILE A 111 14.79 11.38 3.93
CA ILE A 111 14.27 10.72 5.13
C ILE A 111 14.89 11.27 6.41
N CYS A 112 16.20 11.58 6.42
CA CYS A 112 16.92 11.85 7.66
C CYS A 112 17.22 13.32 7.93
N GLU A 113 17.16 14.17 6.91
CA GLU A 113 17.60 15.58 7.02
C GLU A 113 16.60 16.61 6.45
N PRO A 114 15.26 16.37 6.52
CA PRO A 114 14.29 17.35 6.06
C PRO A 114 14.35 18.62 6.92
N LYS A 115 14.12 19.77 6.31
CA LYS A 115 14.02 21.08 6.99
C LYS A 115 12.58 21.56 6.96
N PHE A 116 11.85 21.23 7.99
CA PHE A 116 10.47 21.68 8.13
C PHE A 116 10.42 23.17 8.47
N ASN A 117 9.77 23.96 7.62
CA ASN A 117 9.55 25.40 7.77
C ASN A 117 8.10 25.79 7.50
N GLU A 118 7.70 26.98 7.94
CA GLU A 118 6.30 27.46 7.86
C GLU A 118 5.83 27.70 6.42
N ASP A 119 6.71 28.16 5.54
CA ASP A 119 6.35 28.50 4.15
C ASP A 119 6.02 27.22 3.36
N GLU A 120 6.85 26.17 3.48
CA GLU A 120 6.59 24.86 2.88
C GLU A 120 5.38 24.20 3.52
N LEU A 121 5.23 24.23 4.86
CA LEU A 121 4.05 23.70 5.52
C LEU A 121 2.77 24.32 4.98
N LYS A 122 2.74 25.64 4.79
CA LYS A 122 1.58 26.33 4.22
C LYS A 122 1.29 25.88 2.79
N ALA A 123 2.31 25.70 1.97
CA ALA A 123 2.18 25.24 0.59
C ALA A 123 1.66 23.79 0.56
N GLU A 124 2.28 22.87 1.34
CA GLU A 124 1.91 21.47 1.33
C GLU A 124 0.52 21.21 1.95
N LYS A 125 0.11 21.98 2.95
CA LYS A 125 -1.29 21.94 3.41
C LYS A 125 -2.28 22.30 2.31
N ALA A 126 -1.94 23.22 1.42
CA ALA A 126 -2.78 23.55 0.26
C ALA A 126 -2.77 22.45 -0.80
N ASN A 127 -1.62 21.84 -1.07
CA ASN A 127 -1.44 20.73 -2.01
C ASN A 127 -2.24 19.51 -1.55
N VAL A 128 -2.06 19.04 -0.33
CA VAL A 128 -2.81 17.91 0.26
C VAL A 128 -4.31 18.18 0.26
N LYS A 129 -4.73 19.41 0.60
CA LYS A 129 -6.16 19.80 0.53
C LYS A 129 -6.71 19.74 -0.89
N SER A 130 -5.93 20.13 -1.89
CA SER A 130 -6.29 20.06 -3.30
C SER A 130 -6.40 18.60 -3.77
N GLU A 131 -5.45 17.78 -3.39
CA GLU A 131 -5.43 16.34 -3.68
C GLU A 131 -6.67 15.62 -3.10
N LEU A 132 -6.96 15.82 -1.81
CA LEU A 132 -8.18 15.26 -1.19
C LEU A 132 -9.45 15.78 -1.85
N THR A 133 -9.45 17.03 -2.35
CA THR A 133 -10.57 17.56 -3.12
C THR A 133 -10.71 16.84 -4.48
N GLY A 134 -9.61 16.52 -5.13
CA GLY A 134 -9.59 15.68 -6.33
C GLY A 134 -10.15 14.28 -6.06
N TYR A 135 -9.74 13.65 -4.96
CA TYR A 135 -10.23 12.33 -4.54
C TYR A 135 -11.75 12.31 -4.26
N MET A 136 -12.33 13.43 -3.81
CA MET A 136 -13.78 13.53 -3.62
C MET A 136 -14.59 13.49 -4.92
N ASN A 137 -13.96 13.57 -6.09
CA ASN A 137 -14.59 13.37 -7.40
C ASN A 137 -14.57 11.89 -7.85
N ASP A 138 -13.86 11.03 -7.14
CA ASP A 138 -13.81 9.60 -7.35
C ASP A 138 -14.79 8.90 -6.39
N TYR A 139 -15.80 8.27 -6.95
CA TYR A 139 -16.87 7.65 -6.16
C TYR A 139 -16.38 6.47 -5.31
N TYR A 140 -15.38 5.71 -5.78
CA TYR A 140 -14.78 4.63 -5.01
C TYR A 140 -14.02 5.18 -3.81
N ARG A 141 -13.23 6.24 -4.01
CA ARG A 141 -12.48 6.90 -2.93
C ARG A 141 -13.39 7.56 -1.89
N LEU A 142 -14.61 7.98 -2.29
CA LEU A 142 -15.61 8.46 -1.35
C LEU A 142 -16.26 7.32 -0.54
N LEU A 143 -16.47 6.17 -1.18
CA LEU A 143 -17.20 5.05 -0.59
C LEU A 143 -16.36 4.28 0.44
N TRP A 144 -15.11 3.95 0.10
CA TRP A 144 -14.29 3.06 0.90
C TRP A 144 -14.09 3.48 2.37
N PRO A 145 -13.72 4.71 2.71
CA PRO A 145 -13.59 5.09 4.12
C PRO A 145 -14.89 4.94 4.92
N ARG A 146 -16.03 5.09 4.26
CA ARG A 146 -17.33 4.85 4.88
C ARG A 146 -17.60 3.37 5.11
N VAL A 147 -17.19 2.52 4.20
CA VAL A 147 -17.27 1.05 4.37
C VAL A 147 -16.36 0.62 5.53
N GLN A 148 -15.13 1.14 5.59
CA GLN A 148 -14.21 0.87 6.69
C GLN A 148 -14.76 1.32 8.05
N GLN A 149 -15.31 2.53 8.14
CA GLN A 149 -15.99 3.00 9.35
C GLN A 149 -17.17 2.10 9.75
N ALA A 150 -17.95 1.63 8.79
CA ALA A 150 -19.09 0.75 9.05
C ALA A 150 -18.66 -0.59 9.65
N VAL A 151 -17.52 -1.14 9.25
CA VAL A 151 -16.98 -2.39 9.82
C VAL A 151 -16.15 -2.17 11.09
N GLY A 152 -16.07 -0.95 11.60
CA GLY A 152 -15.43 -0.63 12.89
C GLY A 152 -13.99 -0.16 12.81
N GLU A 153 -13.48 0.14 11.62
CA GLU A 153 -12.15 0.75 11.51
C GLU A 153 -12.15 2.22 11.95
N ASP A 154 -11.06 2.62 12.59
CA ASP A 154 -10.92 3.96 13.17
C ASP A 154 -10.33 4.96 12.18
N VAL A 155 -10.93 5.05 10.99
CA VAL A 155 -10.52 5.92 9.90
C VAL A 155 -11.45 7.12 9.73
N LEU A 156 -10.95 8.20 9.13
CA LEU A 156 -11.74 9.37 8.75
C LEU A 156 -12.09 9.32 7.26
N ASP A 157 -13.30 9.76 6.89
CA ASP A 157 -13.64 9.96 5.48
C ASP A 157 -12.93 11.18 4.88
N LEU A 158 -12.95 11.31 3.54
CA LEU A 158 -12.22 12.36 2.83
C LEU A 158 -12.61 13.79 3.26
N ALA A 159 -13.86 14.02 3.62
CA ALA A 159 -14.32 15.33 4.08
C ALA A 159 -13.76 15.64 5.48
N GLN A 160 -13.85 14.68 6.39
CA GLN A 160 -13.28 14.76 7.73
C GLN A 160 -11.76 14.94 7.67
N ARG A 161 -11.05 14.15 6.86
CA ARG A 161 -9.60 14.26 6.65
C ARG A 161 -9.22 15.68 6.22
N LYS A 162 -9.90 16.23 5.23
CA LYS A 162 -9.66 17.57 4.71
C LYS A 162 -9.82 18.67 5.78
N GLU A 163 -10.74 18.51 6.73
CA GLU A 163 -10.93 19.45 7.84
C GLU A 163 -9.74 19.44 8.81
N THR A 164 -9.12 18.28 9.06
CA THR A 164 -8.00 18.15 10.01
C THR A 164 -6.75 18.89 9.56
N ILE A 165 -6.57 19.13 8.25
CA ILE A 165 -5.37 19.82 7.70
C ILE A 165 -5.21 21.23 8.31
N ALA A 166 -6.31 21.92 8.59
CA ALA A 166 -6.26 23.28 9.13
C ALA A 166 -5.55 23.34 10.48
N ASN A 167 -5.70 22.31 11.30
CA ASN A 167 -5.20 22.24 12.67
C ASN A 167 -3.73 21.86 12.80
N ILE A 168 -3.09 21.38 11.72
CA ILE A 168 -1.70 20.94 11.72
C ILE A 168 -0.77 22.15 11.86
N GLU A 169 0.10 22.13 12.86
CA GLU A 169 1.13 23.14 13.09
C GLU A 169 2.53 22.54 12.89
N LEU A 170 3.52 23.41 12.66
CA LEU A 170 4.90 22.98 12.44
C LEU A 170 5.49 22.18 13.62
N LYS A 171 5.04 22.49 14.84
CA LYS A 171 5.42 21.72 16.05
C LYS A 171 4.94 20.26 15.98
N ASP A 172 3.73 20.03 15.42
CA ASP A 172 3.14 18.69 15.30
C ASP A 172 3.90 17.87 14.26
N ILE A 173 4.26 18.49 13.12
CA ILE A 173 5.12 17.91 12.09
C ILE A 173 6.43 17.40 12.71
N ARG A 174 7.14 18.30 13.43
CA ARG A 174 8.43 17.97 14.06
C ARG A 174 8.31 16.90 15.14
N GLU A 175 7.24 16.93 15.92
CA GLU A 175 6.99 15.93 16.97
C GLU A 175 6.72 14.56 16.36
N HIS A 176 5.81 14.47 15.37
CA HIS A 176 5.47 13.23 14.70
C HIS A 176 6.68 12.62 14.00
N TYR A 177 7.37 13.39 13.19
CA TYR A 177 8.58 12.94 12.50
C TYR A 177 9.63 12.42 13.50
N ARG A 178 9.97 13.19 14.55
CA ARG A 178 10.95 12.78 15.55
C ARG A 178 10.57 11.49 16.29
N ARG A 179 9.26 11.26 16.46
CA ARG A 179 8.74 10.07 17.15
C ARG A 179 8.75 8.85 16.26
N THR A 180 8.37 8.99 14.99
CA THR A 180 8.09 7.87 14.08
C THR A 180 9.25 7.52 13.16
N HIS A 181 10.05 8.51 12.70
CA HIS A 181 11.19 8.28 11.82
C HIS A 181 12.44 7.98 12.65
N THR A 182 12.48 6.76 13.17
CA THR A 182 13.54 6.26 14.05
C THR A 182 14.06 4.90 13.56
N ALA A 183 15.27 4.54 13.92
CA ALA A 183 15.92 3.34 13.41
C ALA A 183 15.15 2.05 13.77
N ARG A 184 14.68 1.91 15.00
CA ARG A 184 13.91 0.72 15.40
C ARG A 184 12.54 0.62 14.74
N ASN A 185 12.00 1.75 14.25
CA ASN A 185 10.71 1.80 13.56
C ASN A 185 10.86 1.69 12.03
N MET A 186 12.09 1.59 11.52
CA MET A 186 12.41 1.50 10.11
C MET A 186 12.44 0.04 9.63
N LEU A 187 11.70 -0.24 8.57
CA LEU A 187 11.84 -1.41 7.74
C LEU A 187 12.42 -1.00 6.38
N PHE A 188 13.28 -1.85 5.79
CA PHE A 188 13.81 -1.59 4.46
C PHE A 188 13.77 -2.85 3.59
N ILE A 189 13.55 -2.66 2.30
CA ILE A 189 13.61 -3.72 1.29
C ILE A 189 14.39 -3.16 0.11
N ILE A 190 15.51 -3.79 -0.21
CA ILE A 190 16.39 -3.36 -1.30
C ILE A 190 16.59 -4.53 -2.25
N ALA A 191 16.20 -4.33 -3.51
CA ALA A 191 16.27 -5.35 -4.55
C ALA A 191 17.13 -4.89 -5.71
N GLY A 192 18.05 -5.75 -6.16
CA GLY A 192 18.94 -5.47 -7.26
C GLY A 192 20.21 -6.31 -7.15
N LYS A 193 21.28 -5.90 -7.82
CA LYS A 193 22.56 -6.61 -7.81
C LYS A 193 23.33 -6.35 -6.51
N MET A 194 23.38 -7.32 -5.60
CA MET A 194 24.04 -7.20 -4.30
C MET A 194 25.53 -7.55 -4.31
N LYS A 195 26.02 -8.26 -5.32
CA LYS A 195 27.44 -8.65 -5.41
C LYS A 195 28.38 -7.45 -5.35
N GLY A 196 29.25 -7.41 -4.35
CA GLY A 196 30.19 -6.30 -4.10
C GLY A 196 29.60 -5.06 -3.45
N ARG A 197 28.27 -5.01 -3.20
CA ARG A 197 27.55 -3.86 -2.65
C ARG A 197 26.96 -4.13 -1.26
N ARG A 198 26.61 -5.37 -0.96
CA ARG A 198 25.96 -5.77 0.28
C ARG A 198 26.54 -5.07 1.53
N ARG A 199 27.88 -5.13 1.71
CA ARG A 199 28.53 -4.51 2.87
C ARG A 199 28.43 -2.98 2.86
N LYS A 200 28.46 -2.36 1.69
CA LYS A 200 28.34 -0.90 1.55
C LYS A 200 26.92 -0.44 1.87
N ILE A 201 25.91 -1.18 1.40
CA ILE A 201 24.49 -0.90 1.67
C ILE A 201 24.22 -1.01 3.18
N ILE A 202 24.61 -2.11 3.81
CA ILE A 202 24.44 -2.32 5.25
C ILE A 202 25.11 -1.20 6.04
N ARG A 203 26.36 -0.88 5.72
CA ARG A 203 27.08 0.20 6.39
C ARG A 203 26.38 1.56 6.20
N ALA A 204 25.95 1.88 5.00
CA ALA A 204 25.26 3.13 4.72
C ALA A 204 23.98 3.26 5.58
N LEU A 205 23.14 2.20 5.63
CA LEU A 205 21.93 2.18 6.46
C LEU A 205 22.21 2.26 7.97
N GLU A 206 23.30 1.64 8.43
CA GLU A 206 23.74 1.74 9.84
C GLU A 206 24.21 3.16 10.21
N GLU A 207 24.76 3.89 9.24
CA GLU A 207 25.27 5.27 9.38
C GLU A 207 24.18 6.34 9.18
N TRP A 208 22.95 5.98 8.80
CA TRP A 208 21.87 6.95 8.72
C TRP A 208 21.63 7.63 10.08
N PRO A 209 21.55 8.97 10.15
CA PRO A 209 21.49 9.71 11.41
C PRO A 209 20.10 9.67 12.06
N LEU A 210 19.47 8.49 12.04
CA LEU A 210 18.21 8.24 12.72
C LEU A 210 18.48 7.96 14.20
N LYS A 211 17.64 8.50 15.08
CA LYS A 211 17.65 8.13 16.50
C LYS A 211 17.24 6.66 16.64
N GLU A 212 17.70 6.00 17.67
CA GLU A 212 17.33 4.61 17.96
C GLU A 212 15.80 4.45 18.05
N GLY A 213 15.16 5.24 18.92
CA GLY A 213 13.71 5.34 19.07
C GLY A 213 13.04 4.05 19.56
N GLU A 214 11.72 4.02 19.40
CA GLU A 214 10.89 2.86 19.71
C GLU A 214 10.32 2.29 18.42
N LYS A 215 10.02 1.00 18.44
CA LYS A 215 9.26 0.33 17.40
C LYS A 215 7.78 0.43 17.76
N PHE A 216 6.95 0.86 16.81
CA PHE A 216 5.52 0.90 17.02
C PHE A 216 4.88 -0.43 16.63
N GLU A 217 3.88 -0.87 17.43
CA GLU A 217 3.01 -1.98 17.06
C GLU A 217 1.91 -1.50 16.11
N ILE A 218 1.40 -2.40 15.27
CA ILE A 218 0.26 -2.11 14.40
C ILE A 218 -1.01 -2.14 15.27
N PRO A 219 -1.79 -1.06 15.30
CA PRO A 219 -3.04 -1.04 16.05
C PRO A 219 -4.02 -2.12 15.57
N ILE A 220 -4.73 -2.74 16.50
CA ILE A 220 -5.75 -3.75 16.21
C ILE A 220 -7.11 -3.06 16.18
N SER A 221 -7.84 -3.22 15.08
CA SER A 221 -9.22 -2.73 14.95
C SER A 221 -10.22 -3.70 15.59
N ASP A 222 -11.20 -3.17 16.30
CA ASP A 222 -12.33 -3.95 16.83
C ASP A 222 -13.42 -4.05 15.73
N LEU A 223 -13.25 -5.06 14.87
CA LEU A 223 -14.11 -5.23 13.71
C LEU A 223 -15.50 -5.75 14.11
N LYS A 224 -16.52 -5.24 13.44
CA LYS A 224 -17.92 -5.60 13.62
C LYS A 224 -18.62 -5.72 12.27
N THR A 225 -19.77 -6.38 12.26
CA THR A 225 -20.65 -6.36 11.09
C THR A 225 -21.20 -4.94 10.94
N GLY A 226 -20.94 -4.32 9.78
CA GLY A 226 -21.40 -2.98 9.47
C GLY A 226 -22.83 -2.96 8.92
N GLU A 227 -23.46 -1.82 9.04
CA GLU A 227 -24.71 -1.52 8.32
C GLU A 227 -24.38 -1.01 6.91
N ALA A 228 -25.33 -1.17 5.98
CA ALA A 228 -25.17 -0.66 4.63
C ALA A 228 -25.08 0.88 4.62
N VAL A 229 -24.10 1.39 3.92
CA VAL A 229 -23.86 2.83 3.76
C VAL A 229 -24.35 3.29 2.40
N SER A 230 -25.03 4.43 2.35
CA SER A 230 -25.48 5.05 1.10
C SER A 230 -25.07 6.52 1.02
N ILE A 231 -24.39 6.90 -0.06
CA ILE A 231 -24.03 8.27 -0.38
C ILE A 231 -24.80 8.67 -1.64
N ARG A 232 -25.68 9.67 -1.54
CA ARG A 232 -26.47 10.16 -2.67
C ARG A 232 -25.78 11.34 -3.34
N ARG A 233 -25.58 11.24 -4.65
CA ARG A 233 -25.01 12.29 -5.50
C ARG A 233 -26.01 12.64 -6.62
N LYS A 234 -26.22 13.95 -6.85
CA LYS A 234 -27.13 14.42 -7.93
C LYS A 234 -26.56 14.25 -9.32
N ASP A 235 -25.25 14.19 -9.42
CA ASP A 235 -24.45 14.06 -10.65
C ASP A 235 -24.16 12.60 -11.04
N ALA A 236 -24.54 11.62 -10.20
CA ALA A 236 -24.36 10.22 -10.50
C ALA A 236 -25.54 9.65 -11.30
N SER A 237 -25.24 9.04 -12.44
CA SER A 237 -26.21 8.31 -13.30
C SER A 237 -26.29 6.82 -12.95
N ASN A 238 -25.22 6.26 -12.36
CA ASN A 238 -25.08 4.86 -11.99
C ASN A 238 -24.98 4.71 -10.47
N ILE A 239 -25.10 3.47 -10.01
CA ILE A 239 -24.75 3.07 -8.65
C ILE A 239 -23.30 2.60 -8.66
N THR A 240 -22.41 3.30 -7.97
CA THR A 240 -21.10 2.78 -7.58
C THR A 240 -21.29 2.02 -6.29
N PHE A 241 -20.90 0.77 -6.25
CA PHE A 241 -21.03 -0.09 -5.06
C PHE A 241 -19.71 -0.67 -4.63
N GLY A 242 -19.60 -1.00 -3.35
CA GLY A 242 -18.51 -1.77 -2.77
C GLY A 242 -18.99 -2.54 -1.56
N PHE A 243 -18.43 -3.72 -1.34
CA PHE A 243 -18.63 -4.49 -0.11
C PHE A 243 -17.38 -5.29 0.23
N SER A 244 -17.21 -5.58 1.52
CA SER A 244 -16.09 -6.37 2.04
C SER A 244 -16.59 -7.60 2.78
N LEU A 245 -15.95 -8.72 2.52
CA LEU A 245 -15.98 -9.87 3.42
C LEU A 245 -14.78 -9.79 4.35
N VAL A 246 -15.04 -9.64 5.64
CA VAL A 246 -13.99 -9.37 6.63
C VAL A 246 -13.78 -10.58 7.52
N THR A 247 -12.51 -10.96 7.67
CA THR A 247 -12.08 -12.01 8.61
C THR A 247 -11.24 -11.37 9.71
N PRO A 248 -11.60 -11.52 11.02
CA PRO A 248 -10.86 -10.88 12.12
C PRO A 248 -9.58 -11.67 12.47
N ARG A 249 -8.76 -11.96 11.49
CA ARG A 249 -7.44 -12.56 11.62
C ARG A 249 -6.57 -12.30 10.40
N HIS A 250 -5.29 -12.37 10.58
CA HIS A 250 -4.32 -12.43 9.49
C HIS A 250 -4.47 -13.76 8.71
N LEU A 251 -4.46 -13.70 7.39
CA LEU A 251 -4.35 -14.87 6.52
C LEU A 251 -2.87 -15.09 6.16
N PRO A 252 -2.30 -16.26 6.45
CA PRO A 252 -0.94 -16.57 6.04
C PRO A 252 -0.87 -16.73 4.51
N PRO A 253 0.34 -16.63 3.91
CA PRO A 253 0.50 -16.61 2.45
C PRO A 253 -0.19 -17.75 1.69
N ASN A 254 -0.18 -18.97 2.23
CA ASN A 254 -0.86 -20.12 1.61
C ASN A 254 -2.40 -19.95 1.56
N GLU A 255 -3.01 -19.36 2.58
CA GLU A 255 -4.44 -19.05 2.58
C GLU A 255 -4.77 -17.88 1.64
N VAL A 256 -3.90 -16.86 1.60
CA VAL A 256 -4.02 -15.75 0.63
C VAL A 256 -3.99 -16.29 -0.80
N PHE A 257 -3.10 -17.24 -1.11
CA PHE A 257 -3.06 -17.87 -2.44
C PHE A 257 -4.34 -18.64 -2.76
N ALA A 258 -4.85 -19.44 -1.81
CA ALA A 258 -6.11 -20.15 -2.00
C ALA A 258 -7.29 -19.19 -2.24
N MET A 259 -7.34 -18.10 -1.47
CA MET A 259 -8.35 -17.04 -1.64
C MET A 259 -8.19 -16.30 -2.97
N ASN A 260 -6.98 -16.06 -3.45
CA ASN A 260 -6.74 -15.48 -4.78
C ASN A 260 -7.22 -16.41 -5.91
N CYS A 261 -7.06 -17.72 -5.78
CA CYS A 261 -7.64 -18.68 -6.73
C CYS A 261 -9.18 -18.61 -6.71
N LEU A 262 -9.79 -18.58 -5.54
CA LEU A 262 -11.24 -18.43 -5.39
C LEU A 262 -11.72 -17.09 -5.98
N ASN A 263 -11.03 -15.99 -5.69
CA ASN A 263 -11.31 -14.68 -6.24
C ASN A 263 -11.28 -14.71 -7.78
N HIS A 264 -10.28 -15.39 -8.36
CA HIS A 264 -10.21 -15.55 -9.81
C HIS A 264 -11.40 -16.34 -10.37
N ILE A 265 -11.80 -17.44 -9.73
CA ILE A 265 -12.96 -18.21 -10.15
C ILE A 265 -14.24 -17.36 -10.12
N LEU A 266 -14.42 -16.55 -9.09
CA LEU A 266 -15.64 -15.77 -8.90
C LEU A 266 -15.65 -14.45 -9.65
N ASN A 267 -14.59 -13.65 -9.58
CA ASN A 267 -14.62 -12.26 -10.08
C ASN A 267 -13.38 -11.77 -10.84
N GLY A 268 -12.32 -12.55 -10.97
CA GLY A 268 -11.02 -12.05 -11.47
C GLY A 268 -10.96 -11.70 -12.96
N THR A 269 -11.82 -12.24 -13.81
CA THR A 269 -11.81 -12.03 -15.26
C THR A 269 -13.19 -12.15 -15.89
N THR A 270 -13.27 -11.81 -17.19
CA THR A 270 -14.50 -12.00 -18.00
C THR A 270 -14.93 -13.47 -18.16
N ASN A 271 -14.15 -14.44 -17.69
CA ASN A 271 -14.52 -15.86 -17.64
C ASN A 271 -14.99 -16.29 -16.24
N SER A 272 -14.94 -15.42 -15.27
CA SER A 272 -15.31 -15.70 -13.87
C SER A 272 -16.83 -15.79 -13.71
N LYS A 273 -17.28 -16.48 -12.65
CA LYS A 273 -18.70 -16.82 -12.42
C LYS A 273 -19.58 -15.58 -12.19
N ILE A 274 -19.06 -14.56 -11.47
CA ILE A 274 -19.79 -13.31 -11.19
C ILE A 274 -19.53 -12.34 -12.33
N PHE A 275 -18.30 -11.83 -12.48
CA PHE A 275 -18.01 -10.78 -13.45
C PHE A 275 -18.28 -11.20 -14.89
N GLY A 276 -17.87 -12.40 -15.29
CA GLY A 276 -18.11 -12.91 -16.64
C GLY A 276 -19.59 -13.03 -16.97
N MET A 277 -20.39 -13.54 -16.04
CA MET A 277 -21.84 -13.67 -16.22
C MET A 277 -22.53 -12.29 -16.21
N ALA A 278 -22.16 -11.41 -15.29
CA ALA A 278 -22.70 -10.05 -15.21
C ALA A 278 -22.41 -9.27 -16.51
N ARG A 279 -21.18 -9.36 -17.03
CA ARG A 279 -20.82 -8.73 -18.30
C ARG A 279 -21.56 -9.34 -19.50
N LYS A 280 -21.69 -10.66 -19.57
CA LYS A 280 -22.42 -11.36 -20.63
C LYS A 280 -23.90 -10.96 -20.67
N ARG A 281 -24.50 -10.69 -19.51
CA ARG A 281 -25.90 -10.23 -19.38
C ARG A 281 -26.04 -8.72 -19.59
N GLY A 282 -24.95 -7.97 -19.77
CA GLY A 282 -24.98 -6.52 -19.91
C GLY A 282 -25.29 -5.75 -18.62
N LEU A 283 -25.11 -6.39 -17.44
CA LEU A 283 -25.41 -5.78 -16.15
C LEU A 283 -24.34 -4.76 -15.74
N VAL A 284 -23.06 -5.05 -16.05
CA VAL A 284 -21.90 -4.21 -15.72
C VAL A 284 -20.95 -4.10 -16.90
N TYR A 285 -20.22 -2.99 -16.96
CA TYR A 285 -19.05 -2.86 -17.83
C TYR A 285 -17.80 -3.46 -17.17
N GLY A 286 -17.59 -3.21 -15.89
CA GLY A 286 -16.47 -3.70 -15.12
C GLY A 286 -16.83 -3.91 -13.64
N MET A 287 -16.15 -4.86 -13.02
CA MET A 287 -16.14 -5.11 -11.58
C MET A 287 -14.72 -5.39 -11.13
N GLY A 288 -14.37 -4.92 -9.94
CA GLY A 288 -13.12 -5.18 -9.25
C GLY A 288 -13.31 -6.16 -8.11
N SER A 289 -12.25 -6.83 -7.73
CA SER A 289 -12.12 -7.50 -6.44
C SER A 289 -10.67 -7.64 -6.05
N SER A 290 -10.37 -7.52 -4.76
CA SER A 290 -9.03 -7.59 -4.22
C SER A 290 -9.01 -8.25 -2.86
N LEU A 291 -7.85 -8.80 -2.50
CA LEU A 291 -7.58 -9.37 -1.18
C LEU A 291 -6.50 -8.56 -0.49
N ALA A 292 -6.73 -8.24 0.78
CA ALA A 292 -5.73 -7.65 1.65
C ALA A 292 -5.66 -8.46 2.95
N SER A 293 -4.46 -8.72 3.44
CA SER A 293 -4.25 -9.39 4.74
C SER A 293 -3.37 -8.50 5.61
N ASN A 294 -3.98 -7.86 6.59
CA ASN A 294 -3.34 -6.99 7.56
C ASN A 294 -2.91 -7.77 8.81
N ALA A 295 -2.33 -7.10 9.79
CA ALA A 295 -1.79 -7.75 10.99
C ALA A 295 -2.84 -8.53 11.80
N SER A 296 -4.09 -8.03 11.87
CA SER A 296 -5.16 -8.60 12.70
C SER A 296 -6.45 -8.88 11.94
N SER A 297 -6.50 -8.57 10.65
CA SER A 297 -7.70 -8.69 9.83
C SER A 297 -7.35 -8.96 8.38
N SER A 298 -8.28 -9.56 7.66
CA SER A 298 -8.15 -9.74 6.21
C SER A 298 -9.46 -9.39 5.54
N TYR A 299 -9.38 -8.82 4.36
CA TYR A 299 -10.47 -8.25 3.59
C TYR A 299 -10.52 -8.89 2.23
N TRP A 300 -11.70 -9.24 1.79
CA TRP A 300 -11.98 -9.58 0.41
C TRP A 300 -13.00 -8.58 -0.11
N ASP A 301 -12.49 -7.61 -0.85
CA ASP A 301 -13.22 -6.46 -1.33
C ASP A 301 -13.76 -6.70 -2.73
N PHE A 302 -14.96 -6.21 -2.98
CA PHE A 302 -15.60 -6.19 -4.27
C PHE A 302 -16.11 -4.79 -4.55
N ASP A 303 -15.96 -4.33 -5.79
CA ASP A 303 -16.43 -3.04 -6.24
C ASP A 303 -16.91 -3.08 -7.69
N GLY A 304 -17.70 -2.10 -8.07
CA GLY A 304 -18.19 -1.99 -9.44
C GLY A 304 -19.18 -0.84 -9.64
N GLU A 305 -19.59 -0.69 -10.88
CA GLU A 305 -20.64 0.23 -11.27
C GLU A 305 -21.77 -0.51 -11.99
N VAL A 306 -23.01 -0.16 -11.66
CA VAL A 306 -24.20 -0.78 -12.21
C VAL A 306 -25.28 0.27 -12.45
N ASN A 307 -26.03 0.13 -13.56
CA ASN A 307 -27.23 0.94 -13.77
C ASN A 307 -28.31 0.58 -12.74
N VAL A 308 -29.11 1.57 -12.34
CA VAL A 308 -30.13 1.40 -11.30
C VAL A 308 -31.07 0.23 -11.61
N GLU A 309 -31.50 0.11 -12.86
CA GLU A 309 -32.40 -0.96 -13.32
C GLU A 309 -31.81 -2.36 -13.27
N ASN A 310 -30.47 -2.50 -13.29
CA ASN A 310 -29.77 -3.78 -13.29
C ASN A 310 -29.27 -4.19 -11.89
N ALA A 311 -29.38 -3.32 -10.89
CA ALA A 311 -28.75 -3.52 -9.59
C ALA A 311 -29.30 -4.76 -8.86
N GLU A 312 -30.61 -4.96 -8.87
CA GLU A 312 -31.25 -6.11 -8.20
C GLU A 312 -30.77 -7.45 -8.82
N GLU A 313 -30.74 -7.54 -10.15
CA GLU A 313 -30.26 -8.74 -10.85
C GLU A 313 -28.78 -9.01 -10.58
N LEU A 314 -27.94 -7.94 -10.56
CA LEU A 314 -26.52 -8.07 -10.27
C LEU A 314 -26.27 -8.60 -8.84
N PHE A 315 -26.92 -8.00 -7.84
CA PHE A 315 -26.73 -8.43 -6.46
C PHE A 315 -27.27 -9.84 -6.18
N ALA A 316 -28.38 -10.23 -6.83
CA ALA A 316 -28.87 -11.62 -6.78
C ALA A 316 -27.88 -12.60 -7.42
N LEU A 317 -27.23 -12.24 -8.53
CA LEU A 317 -26.17 -13.03 -9.15
C LEU A 317 -24.97 -13.19 -8.21
N ILE A 318 -24.49 -12.09 -7.63
CA ILE A 318 -23.36 -12.10 -6.68
C ILE A 318 -23.68 -13.04 -5.51
N GLN A 319 -24.84 -12.87 -4.87
CA GLN A 319 -25.27 -13.70 -3.75
C GLN A 319 -25.33 -15.18 -4.13
N THR A 320 -25.91 -15.50 -5.29
CA THR A 320 -26.06 -16.88 -5.76
C THR A 320 -24.70 -17.57 -5.95
N GLU A 321 -23.76 -16.92 -6.66
CA GLU A 321 -22.46 -17.52 -6.93
C GLU A 321 -21.56 -17.59 -5.67
N MET A 322 -21.66 -16.61 -4.77
CA MET A 322 -21.00 -16.67 -3.46
C MET A 322 -21.52 -17.83 -2.61
N MET A 323 -22.84 -18.03 -2.56
CA MET A 323 -23.43 -19.16 -1.82
C MET A 323 -23.04 -20.51 -2.40
N LYS A 324 -22.98 -20.67 -3.71
CA LYS A 324 -22.45 -21.88 -4.35
C LYS A 324 -21.01 -22.18 -3.91
N ALA A 325 -20.14 -21.15 -3.93
CA ALA A 325 -18.76 -21.31 -3.48
C ALA A 325 -18.67 -21.72 -2.00
N LEU A 326 -19.48 -21.13 -1.13
CA LEU A 326 -19.55 -21.48 0.30
C LEU A 326 -20.04 -22.93 0.52
N ASN A 327 -20.91 -23.44 -0.35
CA ASN A 327 -21.39 -24.82 -0.31
C ASN A 327 -20.41 -25.82 -0.95
N GLY A 328 -19.25 -25.35 -1.46
CA GLY A 328 -18.30 -26.23 -2.15
C GLY A 328 -18.69 -26.60 -3.58
N GLU A 329 -19.63 -25.89 -4.19
CA GLU A 329 -20.13 -26.13 -5.55
C GLU A 329 -19.20 -25.47 -6.60
N ILE A 330 -17.89 -25.76 -6.52
CA ILE A 330 -16.87 -25.34 -7.48
C ILE A 330 -16.46 -26.56 -8.29
N ALA A 331 -16.54 -26.47 -9.62
CA ALA A 331 -16.14 -27.57 -10.48
C ALA A 331 -14.59 -27.72 -10.49
N ASP A 332 -14.11 -28.95 -10.56
CA ASP A 332 -12.67 -29.25 -10.65
C ASP A 332 -11.99 -28.52 -11.81
N ALA A 333 -12.68 -28.38 -12.95
CA ALA A 333 -12.16 -27.65 -14.10
C ALA A 333 -11.93 -26.16 -13.83
N ASP A 334 -12.80 -25.49 -13.04
CA ASP A 334 -12.63 -24.10 -12.65
C ASP A 334 -11.43 -23.95 -11.71
N PHE A 335 -11.25 -24.92 -10.81
CA PHE A 335 -10.12 -24.94 -9.88
C PHE A 335 -8.78 -25.12 -10.60
N GLU A 336 -8.67 -26.07 -11.54
CA GLU A 336 -7.45 -26.28 -12.32
C GLU A 336 -7.13 -25.09 -13.23
N ALA A 337 -8.15 -24.44 -13.80
CA ALA A 337 -7.97 -23.20 -14.55
C ALA A 337 -7.46 -22.05 -13.67
N ALA A 338 -7.97 -21.91 -12.43
CA ALA A 338 -7.53 -20.91 -11.48
C ALA A 338 -6.07 -21.13 -11.03
N LYS A 339 -5.66 -22.37 -10.79
CA LYS A 339 -4.25 -22.72 -10.48
C LYS A 339 -3.32 -22.32 -11.63
N SER A 340 -3.69 -22.66 -12.86
CA SER A 340 -2.90 -22.32 -14.05
C SER A 340 -2.79 -20.80 -14.23
N TYR A 341 -3.88 -20.08 -14.01
CA TYR A 341 -3.90 -18.61 -14.02
C TYR A 341 -3.01 -18.02 -12.93
N ALA A 342 -3.14 -18.49 -11.69
CA ALA A 342 -2.34 -18.02 -10.57
C ALA A 342 -0.84 -18.20 -10.82
N LEU A 343 -0.42 -19.36 -11.36
CA LEU A 343 0.97 -19.62 -11.75
C LEU A 343 1.44 -18.64 -12.82
N GLY A 344 0.63 -18.40 -13.86
CA GLY A 344 0.95 -17.42 -14.91
C GLY A 344 1.09 -16.00 -14.36
N ARG A 345 0.16 -15.56 -13.53
CA ARG A 345 0.21 -14.23 -12.87
C ARG A 345 1.42 -14.07 -11.98
N PHE A 346 1.76 -15.10 -11.21
CA PHE A 346 2.95 -15.11 -10.39
C PHE A 346 4.23 -14.92 -11.23
N GLN A 347 4.41 -15.69 -12.31
CA GLN A 347 5.56 -15.55 -13.19
C GLN A 347 5.63 -14.16 -13.84
N MET A 348 4.50 -13.57 -14.19
CA MET A 348 4.41 -12.22 -14.75
C MET A 348 4.66 -11.12 -13.72
N GLY A 349 4.34 -11.34 -12.45
CA GLY A 349 4.51 -10.36 -11.37
C GLY A 349 5.92 -10.24 -10.81
N ALA A 350 6.90 -11.05 -11.27
CA ALA A 350 8.26 -11.09 -10.74
C ALA A 350 9.33 -10.80 -11.82
N GLN A 351 9.11 -9.78 -12.65
CA GLN A 351 9.95 -9.44 -13.79
C GLN A 351 10.89 -8.26 -13.55
N THR A 352 10.63 -7.44 -12.54
CA THR A 352 11.47 -6.30 -12.17
C THR A 352 11.90 -6.40 -10.71
N PRO A 353 13.02 -5.75 -10.31
CA PRO A 353 13.43 -5.66 -8.92
C PRO A 353 12.34 -5.07 -8.01
N SER A 354 11.62 -4.04 -8.47
CA SER A 354 10.50 -3.43 -7.75
C SER A 354 9.38 -4.44 -7.49
N GLN A 355 8.89 -5.14 -8.52
CA GLN A 355 7.85 -6.16 -8.36
C GLN A 355 8.24 -7.27 -7.38
N ILE A 356 9.51 -7.65 -7.36
CA ILE A 356 10.01 -8.65 -6.41
C ILE A 356 10.07 -8.05 -4.99
N ALA A 357 10.51 -6.80 -4.86
CA ALA A 357 10.50 -6.09 -3.57
C ALA A 357 9.08 -5.98 -3.00
N ASP A 358 8.11 -5.59 -3.84
CA ASP A 358 6.70 -5.46 -3.45
C ASP A 358 6.10 -6.79 -2.98
N TYR A 359 6.40 -7.87 -3.70
CA TYR A 359 5.96 -9.21 -3.31
C TYR A 359 6.40 -9.58 -1.87
N TYR A 360 7.66 -9.31 -1.53
CA TYR A 360 8.13 -9.58 -0.17
C TYR A 360 7.58 -8.57 0.84
N ALA A 361 7.40 -7.31 0.43
CA ALA A 361 6.88 -6.24 1.28
C ALA A 361 5.47 -6.55 1.80
N GLU A 362 4.57 -7.06 0.96
CA GLU A 362 3.18 -7.36 1.33
C GLU A 362 3.05 -8.16 2.63
N ASN A 363 3.91 -9.14 2.84
CA ASN A 363 3.90 -9.92 4.07
C ASN A 363 4.87 -9.38 5.13
N TYR A 364 6.08 -8.96 4.71
CA TYR A 364 7.15 -8.61 5.64
C TYR A 364 6.86 -7.36 6.46
N VAL A 365 6.25 -6.35 5.86
CA VAL A 365 5.87 -5.10 6.55
C VAL A 365 4.83 -5.35 7.64
N VAL A 366 3.92 -6.28 7.39
CA VAL A 366 2.83 -6.63 8.31
C VAL A 366 3.30 -7.56 9.43
N THR A 367 3.95 -8.66 9.07
CA THR A 367 4.28 -9.75 10.01
C THR A 367 5.73 -9.73 10.47
N GLU A 368 6.59 -8.98 9.79
CA GLU A 368 8.05 -8.99 9.93
C GLU A 368 8.65 -10.41 9.81
N THR A 369 7.97 -11.26 9.07
CA THR A 369 8.38 -12.64 8.81
C THR A 369 8.66 -12.82 7.32
N LEU A 370 9.83 -13.33 7.00
CA LEU A 370 10.21 -13.62 5.62
C LEU A 370 9.36 -14.77 5.06
N ALA A 371 8.47 -14.46 4.13
CA ALA A 371 7.77 -15.47 3.34
C ALA A 371 8.74 -16.08 2.33
N LYS A 372 8.83 -17.42 2.27
CA LYS A 372 9.69 -18.08 1.30
C LYS A 372 9.04 -18.06 -0.07
N TYR A 373 9.74 -17.47 -1.05
CA TYR A 373 9.31 -17.43 -2.45
C TYR A 373 9.12 -18.84 -3.05
N ASP A 374 9.94 -19.81 -2.62
CA ASP A 374 9.88 -21.20 -3.07
C ASP A 374 8.67 -21.98 -2.54
N ASN A 375 7.90 -21.40 -1.61
CA ASN A 375 6.63 -21.98 -1.11
C ASN A 375 5.43 -21.56 -1.99
N MET A 376 5.69 -21.04 -3.16
CA MET A 376 4.64 -20.71 -4.12
C MET A 376 3.90 -21.95 -4.60
N PRO A 377 2.62 -21.79 -4.97
CA PRO A 377 1.69 -22.91 -5.10
C PRO A 377 2.20 -23.96 -6.08
N ASN A 378 2.52 -25.14 -5.53
CA ASN A 378 2.58 -26.38 -6.29
C ASN A 378 1.15 -26.91 -6.49
#